data_232bb56ee58edcb5e9a5e8bad6e35820
#
_entry.id   232bb56ee58edcb5e9a5e8bad6e35820
#
_cell.length_a   1.000
_cell.length_b   1.000
_cell.length_c   1.000
_cell.angle_alpha   90.00
_cell.angle_beta   90.00
_cell.angle_gamma   90.00
#
_symmetry.space_group_name_H-M   'P 1'
#
loop_
_entity.id
_entity.type
_entity.pdbx_description
1 polymer ?
#
loop_
_entity_poly.entity_id
_entity_poly.type
_entity_poly.pdbx_seq_one_letter_code
_entity_poly.pdbx_strand_id
1 'polypeptide(L)'
;MHKFRIPLKPVSFNQAYRRARKGMMISEKGMKFKEDCSDFLREQYTEEKPLKGKLRVRILYQFRDFREKVDIDNQFKLLLDSMKNIVFDDDSQIYKLSGEKQIGMNRNEIH
;
A
#
# COMPACT_ATOMS: atom_id res chain seq x y z
N MET A 1 -0.70 18.29 4.77
CA MET A 1 -0.06 16.99 4.52
C MET A 1 -0.81 15.88 5.25
N HIS A 2 -1.16 14.84 4.54
CA HIS A 2 -1.84 13.68 5.12
C HIS A 2 -0.83 12.60 5.48
N LYS A 3 -0.93 12.05 6.69
CA LYS A 3 -0.06 10.99 7.17
C LYS A 3 -0.90 9.82 7.63
N PHE A 4 -0.48 8.61 7.26
CA PHE A 4 -1.17 7.38 7.61
C PHE A 4 -0.21 6.39 8.25
N ARG A 5 -0.73 5.60 9.15
CA ARG A 5 0.00 4.50 9.78
C ARG A 5 -0.83 3.23 9.61
N ILE A 6 -0.25 2.23 8.98
CA ILE A 6 -0.93 0.98 8.67
C ILE A 6 -0.18 -0.15 9.37
N PRO A 7 -0.69 -0.69 10.48
CA PRO A 7 0.00 -1.73 11.24
C PRO A 7 -0.18 -3.12 10.62
N LEU A 8 0.22 -3.23 9.36
CA LEU A 8 0.15 -4.47 8.60
C LEU A 8 1.50 -4.77 7.97
N LYS A 9 1.81 -6.07 7.83
CA LYS A 9 2.97 -6.49 7.06
C LYS A 9 2.70 -6.20 5.58
N PRO A 10 3.63 -5.51 4.89
CA PRO A 10 3.47 -5.26 3.46
C PRO A 10 3.35 -6.57 2.66
N VAL A 11 2.51 -6.57 1.65
CA VAL A 11 2.31 -7.71 0.76
C VAL A 11 2.82 -7.33 -0.63
N SER A 12 3.72 -8.15 -1.17
CA SER A 12 4.33 -7.88 -2.47
C SER A 12 3.36 -8.16 -3.62
N PHE A 13 3.66 -7.58 -4.78
CA PHE A 13 2.90 -7.83 -6.01
C PHE A 13 2.78 -9.33 -6.30
N ASN A 14 3.88 -10.07 -6.17
CA ASN A 14 3.90 -11.52 -6.46
C ASN A 14 3.04 -12.34 -5.50
N GLN A 15 2.86 -11.87 -4.27
CA GLN A 15 1.98 -12.51 -3.28
C GLN A 15 0.52 -12.12 -3.46
N ALA A 16 0.26 -10.91 -3.96
CA ALA A 16 -1.07 -10.34 -4.07
C ALA A 16 -1.77 -10.70 -5.38
N TYR A 17 -1.02 -10.85 -6.45
CA TYR A 17 -1.57 -11.04 -7.79
C TYR A 17 -0.98 -12.28 -8.44
N ARG A 18 -1.78 -12.94 -9.25
CA ARG A 18 -1.33 -14.06 -10.09
C ARG A 18 -1.97 -13.97 -11.46
N ARG A 19 -1.26 -14.53 -12.44
CA ARG A 19 -1.76 -14.57 -13.80
C ARG A 19 -2.94 -15.54 -13.88
N ALA A 20 -3.99 -15.11 -14.54
CA ALA A 20 -5.16 -15.92 -14.82
C ALA A 20 -5.46 -15.90 -16.32
N ARG A 21 -6.43 -16.71 -16.73
CA ARG A 21 -6.80 -16.83 -18.15
C ARG A 21 -7.17 -15.50 -18.80
N LYS A 22 -7.79 -14.60 -18.05
CA LYS A 22 -8.25 -13.29 -18.56
C LYS A 22 -7.53 -12.12 -17.87
N GLY A 23 -6.23 -12.25 -17.61
CA GLY A 23 -5.45 -11.20 -16.99
C GLY A 23 -4.95 -11.55 -15.60
N MET A 24 -4.86 -10.57 -14.72
CA MET A 24 -4.36 -10.76 -13.37
C MET A 24 -5.50 -10.94 -12.38
N MET A 25 -5.34 -11.88 -11.46
CA MET A 25 -6.28 -12.08 -10.35
C MET A 25 -5.61 -11.74 -9.02
N ILE A 26 -6.38 -11.15 -8.13
CA ILE A 26 -5.91 -10.88 -6.78
C ILE A 26 -6.06 -12.16 -5.94
N SER A 27 -5.02 -12.48 -5.15
CA SER A 27 -5.03 -13.63 -4.24
C SER A 27 -5.86 -13.33 -2.97
N GLU A 28 -6.19 -14.38 -2.20
CA GLU A 28 -6.86 -14.20 -0.91
C GLU A 28 -6.03 -13.31 0.03
N LYS A 29 -4.71 -13.52 0.05
CA LYS A 29 -3.80 -12.71 0.85
C LYS A 29 -3.82 -11.25 0.42
N GLY A 30 -3.85 -11.00 -0.88
CA GLY A 30 -3.95 -9.65 -1.42
C GLY A 30 -5.29 -8.99 -1.09
N MET A 31 -6.39 -9.73 -1.21
CA MET A 31 -7.73 -9.24 -0.88
C MET A 31 -7.84 -8.87 0.60
N LYS A 32 -7.34 -9.74 1.46
CA LYS A 32 -7.36 -9.48 2.91
C LYS A 32 -6.54 -8.24 3.26
N PHE A 33 -5.35 -8.12 2.70
CA PHE A 33 -4.53 -6.93 2.91
C PHE A 33 -5.27 -5.67 2.46
N LYS A 34 -5.86 -5.72 1.28
CA LYS A 34 -6.58 -4.58 0.71
C LYS A 34 -7.75 -4.15 1.59
N GLU A 35 -8.53 -5.11 2.08
CA GLU A 35 -9.65 -4.83 2.98
C GLU A 35 -9.17 -4.21 4.30
N ASP A 36 -8.19 -4.83 4.95
CA ASP A 36 -7.67 -4.36 6.22
C ASP A 36 -7.01 -2.98 6.06
N CYS A 37 -6.23 -2.80 5.02
CA CYS A 37 -5.58 -1.53 4.71
C CYS A 37 -6.61 -0.43 4.47
N SER A 38 -7.65 -0.72 3.69
CA SER A 38 -8.72 0.23 3.42
C SER A 38 -9.43 0.67 4.69
N ASP A 39 -9.65 -0.25 5.62
CA ASP A 39 -10.28 0.07 6.91
C ASP A 39 -9.42 1.03 7.72
N PHE A 40 -8.10 0.80 7.79
CA PHE A 40 -7.18 1.72 8.48
C PHE A 40 -7.14 3.09 7.80
N LEU A 41 -7.17 3.12 6.48
CA LEU A 41 -7.16 4.38 5.73
C LEU A 41 -8.45 5.17 5.95
N ARG A 42 -9.61 4.52 5.93
CA ARG A 42 -10.89 5.19 6.19
C ARG A 42 -10.95 5.79 7.58
N GLU A 43 -10.40 5.10 8.56
CA GLU A 43 -10.33 5.58 9.93
C GLU A 43 -9.49 6.85 10.06
N GLN A 44 -8.40 6.94 9.32
CA GLN A 44 -7.41 8.01 9.43
C GLN A 44 -7.66 9.16 8.44
N TYR A 45 -8.32 8.90 7.33
CA TYR A 45 -8.61 9.93 6.33
C TYR A 45 -9.92 10.62 6.68
N THR A 46 -9.81 11.86 7.13
CA THR A 46 -10.93 12.65 7.67
C THR A 46 -11.61 13.56 6.66
N GLU A 47 -11.07 13.66 5.45
CA GLU A 47 -11.68 14.47 4.41
C GLU A 47 -12.95 13.79 3.85
N GLU A 48 -13.93 14.60 3.46
CA GLU A 48 -15.20 14.10 2.95
C GLU A 48 -15.06 13.42 1.58
N LYS A 49 -14.13 13.91 0.77
CA LYS A 49 -13.90 13.40 -0.60
C LYS A 49 -12.44 13.08 -0.82
N PRO A 50 -12.13 12.16 -1.76
CA PRO A 50 -10.73 11.91 -2.15
C PRO A 50 -10.03 13.19 -2.63
N LEU A 51 -8.71 13.22 -2.46
CA LEU A 51 -7.88 14.33 -2.90
C LEU A 51 -7.90 14.45 -4.42
N LYS A 52 -7.88 15.67 -4.90
CA LYS A 52 -7.88 15.99 -6.33
C LYS A 52 -6.51 16.53 -6.76
N GLY A 53 -6.25 16.48 -8.06
CA GLY A 53 -5.04 17.05 -8.64
C GLY A 53 -3.81 16.19 -8.47
N LYS A 54 -2.66 16.77 -8.71
CA LYS A 54 -1.37 16.08 -8.66
C LYS A 54 -0.98 15.77 -7.23
N LEU A 55 -0.53 14.55 -7.01
CA LEU A 55 -0.14 14.06 -5.69
C LEU A 55 1.32 13.63 -5.65
N ARG A 56 1.90 13.81 -4.47
CA ARG A 56 3.22 13.28 -4.12
C ARG A 56 3.01 12.29 -3.00
N VAL A 57 3.53 11.08 -3.17
CA VAL A 57 3.37 9.99 -2.19
C VAL A 57 4.73 9.53 -1.71
N ARG A 58 4.89 9.43 -0.40
CA ARG A 58 6.09 8.89 0.23
C ARG A 58 5.67 7.74 1.14
N ILE A 59 6.30 6.59 0.98
CA ILE A 59 5.93 5.37 1.71
C ILE A 59 7.16 4.79 2.40
N LEU A 60 7.00 4.43 3.67
CA LEU A 60 8.01 3.73 4.45
C LEU A 60 7.45 2.36 4.82
N TYR A 61 8.15 1.31 4.38
CA TYR A 61 7.80 -0.07 4.70
C TYR A 61 8.73 -0.58 5.80
N GLN A 62 8.15 -1.00 6.92
CA GLN A 62 8.89 -1.56 8.03
C GLN A 62 8.63 -3.05 8.15
N PHE A 63 9.69 -3.84 8.21
CA PHE A 63 9.62 -5.29 8.37
C PHE A 63 10.25 -5.70 9.69
N ARG A 64 9.56 -6.56 10.41
CA ARG A 64 10.04 -7.08 11.70
C ARG A 64 11.21 -8.03 11.53
N ASP A 65 11.13 -8.93 10.54
CA ASP A 65 12.15 -9.94 10.31
C ASP A 65 13.33 -9.35 9.53
N PHE A 66 14.51 -9.31 10.16
CA PHE A 66 15.72 -8.78 9.51
C PHE A 66 16.24 -9.68 8.38
N ARG A 67 15.71 -10.91 8.25
CA ARG A 67 16.04 -11.80 7.13
C ARG A 67 15.16 -11.57 5.91
N GLU A 68 14.21 -10.66 6.01
CA GLU A 68 13.28 -10.37 4.93
C GLU A 68 14.00 -9.86 3.70
N LYS A 69 13.79 -10.53 2.57
CA LYS A 69 14.34 -10.13 1.26
C LYS A 69 13.19 -9.69 0.39
N VAL A 70 13.02 -8.38 0.27
CA VAL A 70 11.93 -7.81 -0.51
C VAL A 70 12.44 -6.77 -1.48
N ASP A 71 11.91 -6.79 -2.68
CA ASP A 71 12.14 -5.75 -3.67
C ASP A 71 11.14 -4.64 -3.43
N ILE A 72 11.65 -3.44 -3.23
CA ILE A 72 10.80 -2.31 -2.85
C ILE A 72 9.77 -1.97 -3.94
N ASP A 73 10.13 -2.12 -5.21
CA ASP A 73 9.24 -1.84 -6.33
C ASP A 73 8.01 -2.77 -6.38
N ASN A 74 8.12 -3.96 -5.80
CA ASN A 74 7.02 -4.92 -5.75
C ASN A 74 6.02 -4.64 -4.62
N GLN A 75 6.25 -3.59 -3.82
CA GLN A 75 5.41 -3.29 -2.66
C GLN A 75 4.36 -2.21 -2.92
N PHE A 76 4.46 -1.48 -4.02
CA PHE A 76 3.61 -0.29 -4.24
C PHE A 76 2.22 -0.60 -4.74
N LYS A 77 2.08 -1.51 -5.69
CA LYS A 77 0.83 -1.71 -6.43
C LYS A 77 -0.37 -1.98 -5.52
N LEU A 78 -0.25 -2.92 -4.61
CA LEU A 78 -1.35 -3.29 -3.73
C LEU A 78 -1.73 -2.17 -2.76
N LEU A 79 -0.72 -1.50 -2.21
CA LEU A 79 -0.96 -0.38 -1.30
C LEU A 79 -1.67 0.77 -2.00
N LEU A 80 -1.20 1.15 -3.19
CA LEU A 80 -1.82 2.24 -3.96
C LEU A 80 -3.23 1.87 -4.38
N ASP A 81 -3.47 0.62 -4.76
CA ASP A 81 -4.82 0.14 -5.08
C ASP A 81 -5.74 0.20 -3.86
N SER A 82 -5.19 -0.02 -2.66
CA SER A 82 -5.95 0.08 -1.41
C SER A 82 -6.35 1.51 -1.08
N MET A 83 -5.54 2.48 -1.50
CA MET A 83 -5.79 3.91 -1.27
C MET A 83 -6.77 4.51 -2.27
N LYS A 84 -6.92 3.89 -3.42
CA LYS A 84 -7.78 4.37 -4.50
C LYS A 84 -9.24 4.43 -4.04
N ASN A 85 -9.91 5.52 -4.40
CA ASN A 85 -11.30 5.83 -4.03
C ASN A 85 -11.50 6.16 -2.54
N ILE A 86 -10.43 6.18 -1.76
CA ILE A 86 -10.45 6.61 -0.36
C ILE A 86 -9.66 7.90 -0.21
N VAL A 87 -8.36 7.86 -0.49
CA VAL A 87 -7.45 9.00 -0.35
C VAL A 87 -7.37 9.81 -1.64
N PHE A 88 -7.44 9.13 -2.79
CA PHE A 88 -7.43 9.77 -4.11
C PHE A 88 -8.32 8.97 -5.07
N ASP A 89 -8.66 9.56 -6.21
CA ASP A 89 -9.54 8.92 -7.19
C ASP A 89 -8.81 7.88 -8.03
N ASP A 90 -7.59 8.19 -8.46
CA ASP A 90 -6.84 7.32 -9.37
C ASP A 90 -5.34 7.53 -9.18
N ASP A 91 -4.57 6.45 -9.34
CA ASP A 91 -3.12 6.50 -9.20
C ASP A 91 -2.42 7.33 -10.28
N SER A 92 -3.13 7.65 -11.37
CA SER A 92 -2.62 8.58 -12.39
C SER A 92 -2.38 9.99 -11.82
N GLN A 93 -2.95 10.31 -10.67
CA GLN A 93 -2.72 11.58 -9.96
C GLN A 93 -1.33 11.64 -9.32
N ILE A 94 -0.67 10.50 -9.14
CA ILE A 94 0.63 10.43 -8.48
C ILE A 94 1.72 10.81 -9.46
N TYR A 95 2.34 11.96 -9.23
CA TYR A 95 3.43 12.48 -10.06
C TYR A 95 4.81 12.25 -9.44
N LYS A 96 4.87 12.00 -8.15
CA LYS A 96 6.11 11.64 -7.47
C LYS A 96 5.83 10.56 -6.43
N LEU A 97 6.50 9.43 -6.57
CA LEU A 97 6.39 8.30 -5.66
C LEU A 97 7.76 7.98 -5.12
N SER A 98 7.91 7.92 -3.81
CA SER A 98 9.14 7.48 -3.18
C SER A 98 8.85 6.44 -2.12
N GLY A 99 9.77 5.49 -1.98
CA GLY A 99 9.65 4.42 -1.02
C GLY A 99 10.96 4.13 -0.34
N GLU A 100 10.87 3.65 0.89
CA GLU A 100 11.99 3.23 1.69
C GLU A 100 11.60 1.97 2.44
N LYS A 101 12.54 1.04 2.61
CA LYS A 101 12.31 -0.13 3.46
C LYS A 101 13.26 -0.13 4.63
N GLN A 102 12.76 -0.56 5.78
CA GLN A 102 13.53 -0.77 7.00
C GLN A 102 13.30 -2.20 7.47
N ILE A 103 14.38 -2.91 7.75
CA ILE A 103 14.37 -4.32 8.13
C ILE A 103 14.86 -4.46 9.55
N GLY A 104 14.33 -5.44 10.28
CA GLY A 104 14.72 -5.68 11.66
C GLY A 104 14.08 -4.72 12.65
N MET A 105 12.92 -4.21 12.30
CA MET A 105 12.15 -3.31 13.16
C MET A 105 11.35 -4.09 14.20
N ASN A 106 10.84 -3.42 15.22
CA ASN A 106 10.07 -4.07 16.27
C ASN A 106 8.75 -4.66 15.79
N ARG A 107 8.27 -4.22 14.61
CA ARG A 107 6.97 -4.59 14.07
C ARG A 107 6.92 -4.42 12.56
N ASN A 108 5.95 -5.09 11.94
CA ASN A 108 5.62 -4.87 10.53
C ASN A 108 4.63 -3.71 10.45
N GLU A 109 4.98 -2.69 9.65
CA GLU A 109 4.16 -1.48 9.55
C GLU A 109 4.42 -0.74 8.26
N ILE A 110 3.43 0.02 7.81
CA ILE A 110 3.54 0.92 6.65
C ILE A 110 3.19 2.33 7.11
N HIS A 111 4.01 3.28 6.72
CA HIS A 111 3.78 4.69 7.03
C HIS A 111 3.63 5.54 5.78
#